data_7f67d901b6deaad3da3b8a052a5b9cda
#
_entry.id   7f67d901b6deaad3da3b8a052a5b9cda
#
_cell.length_a   1.000
_cell.length_b   1.000
_cell.length_c   1.000
_cell.angle_alpha   90.00
_cell.angle_beta   90.00
_cell.angle_gamma   90.00
#
_symmetry.space_group_name_H-M   'P 1'
#
loop_
_entity.id
_entity.type
_entity.pdbx_description
1 polymer ?
#
loop_
_entity_poly.entity_id
_entity_poly.type
_entity_poly.pdbx_seq_one_letter_code
_entity_poly.pdbx_strand_id
1 'polypeptide(L)'
;RLVAKGFLERYDNGIYYIPKAGGLLGKSYLDPLLVIMRKYVRNKYETYGYITGLSFVNQLGLTTQMPAVIEIVTNTEATNGRTVMVGSQKVRIKKSAVPVSNNNVELLQLLDCIVQAEKYTELSLKETVDTMLSYVRQKRFTKEQLSEVSYAINGATAKKLIEWGIIYEFRS
;
A
#
# COMPACT_ATOMS: atom_id res chain seq x y z
N ARG A 1 -0.28 -16.04 30.29
CA ARG A 1 0.64 -17.11 30.79
C ARG A 1 2.00 -17.08 30.06
N LEU A 2 2.03 -16.99 28.70
CA LEU A 2 3.30 -16.93 27.95
C LEU A 2 4.00 -15.57 28.04
N VAL A 3 3.25 -14.47 28.07
CA VAL A 3 3.77 -13.10 28.30
C VAL A 3 4.38 -12.98 29.69
N ALA A 4 3.70 -13.50 30.73
CA ALA A 4 4.20 -13.47 32.07
C ALA A 4 5.49 -14.30 32.31
N LYS A 5 5.75 -15.28 31.44
CA LYS A 5 6.97 -16.08 31.41
C LYS A 5 8.08 -15.51 30.52
N GLY A 6 7.85 -14.36 29.88
CA GLY A 6 8.83 -13.72 28.99
C GLY A 6 9.03 -14.39 27.63
N PHE A 7 8.24 -15.43 27.29
CA PHE A 7 8.32 -16.08 25.96
C PHE A 7 7.70 -15.25 24.85
N LEU A 8 6.72 -14.37 25.19
CA LEU A 8 6.07 -13.45 24.27
C LEU A 8 6.09 -12.05 24.85
N GLU A 9 6.27 -11.06 24.01
CA GLU A 9 6.03 -9.65 24.35
C GLU A 9 4.81 -9.16 23.58
N ARG A 10 4.00 -8.32 24.27
CA ARG A 10 2.84 -7.68 23.66
C ARG A 10 3.30 -6.40 22.95
N TYR A 11 3.03 -6.30 21.67
CA TYR A 11 3.31 -5.09 20.90
C TYR A 11 2.10 -4.13 20.88
N ASP A 12 0.89 -4.67 20.65
CA ASP A 12 -0.38 -3.93 20.56
C ASP A 12 -1.54 -4.87 20.93
N ASN A 13 -2.76 -4.36 20.93
CA ASN A 13 -3.96 -5.18 21.15
C ASN A 13 -4.03 -6.35 20.17
N GLY A 14 -3.95 -7.56 20.70
CA GLY A 14 -3.97 -8.81 19.91
C GLY A 14 -2.69 -9.14 19.15
N ILE A 15 -1.63 -8.32 19.26
CA ILE A 15 -0.36 -8.55 18.58
C ILE A 15 0.73 -8.87 19.60
N TYR A 16 1.30 -10.05 19.44
CA TYR A 16 2.38 -10.57 20.26
C TYR A 16 3.55 -11.01 19.39
N TYR A 17 4.77 -10.92 19.89
CA TYR A 17 5.94 -11.39 19.18
C TYR A 17 6.89 -12.12 20.14
N ILE A 18 7.74 -12.96 19.59
CA ILE A 18 8.82 -13.62 20.31
C ILE A 18 10.02 -12.68 20.28
N PRO A 19 10.43 -12.10 21.41
CA PRO A 19 11.62 -11.26 21.45
C PRO A 19 12.84 -12.12 21.10
N LYS A 20 13.62 -11.71 20.10
CA LYS A 20 14.89 -12.35 19.83
C LYS A 20 15.90 -11.92 20.88
N ALA A 21 16.54 -12.89 21.53
CA ALA A 21 17.63 -12.62 22.45
C ALA A 21 18.77 -11.90 21.72
N GLY A 22 19.15 -10.79 22.27
CA GLY A 22 20.18 -9.85 22.00
C GLY A 22 21.13 -9.99 20.82
N GLY A 23 21.27 -8.89 20.11
CA GLY A 23 22.54 -8.43 19.60
C GLY A 23 23.19 -7.47 20.59
N LEU A 24 24.26 -6.81 20.22
CA LEU A 24 25.08 -5.88 21.03
C LEU A 24 24.30 -4.74 21.73
N LEU A 25 23.04 -4.48 21.31
CA LEU A 25 22.17 -3.39 21.75
C LEU A 25 20.94 -3.85 22.55
N GLY A 26 20.86 -5.10 23.04
CA GLY A 26 19.75 -5.58 23.86
C GLY A 26 18.58 -6.16 23.08
N LYS A 27 17.35 -6.02 23.58
CA LYS A 27 16.14 -6.62 23.01
C LYS A 27 15.84 -6.09 21.60
N SER A 28 15.54 -6.99 20.65
CA SER A 28 15.07 -6.58 19.34
C SER A 28 13.63 -6.06 19.42
N TYR A 29 13.42 -4.83 19.00
CA TYR A 29 12.08 -4.27 18.86
C TYR A 29 11.45 -4.75 17.55
N LEU A 30 10.14 -5.01 17.58
CA LEU A 30 9.39 -5.34 16.39
C LEU A 30 9.21 -4.07 15.54
N ASP A 31 9.62 -4.15 14.27
CA ASP A 31 9.46 -3.03 13.33
C ASP A 31 7.96 -2.71 13.14
N PRO A 32 7.52 -1.46 13.39
CA PRO A 32 6.15 -1.04 13.16
C PRO A 32 5.64 -1.36 11.76
N LEU A 33 6.50 -1.26 10.74
CA LEU A 33 6.12 -1.55 9.35
C LEU A 33 5.72 -3.02 9.16
N LEU A 34 6.43 -3.96 9.80
CA LEU A 34 6.07 -5.39 9.74
C LEU A 34 4.70 -5.64 10.38
N VAL A 35 4.39 -4.96 11.47
CA VAL A 35 3.08 -5.05 12.14
C VAL A 35 1.99 -4.47 11.26
N ILE A 36 2.23 -3.30 10.67
CA ILE A 36 1.32 -2.63 9.74
C ILE A 36 1.02 -3.54 8.56
N MET A 37 2.05 -4.08 7.92
CA MET A 37 1.91 -5.00 6.79
C MET A 37 1.07 -6.21 7.16
N ARG A 38 1.34 -6.84 8.29
CA ARG A 38 0.63 -8.04 8.75
C ARG A 38 -0.81 -7.78 9.14
N LYS A 39 -1.09 -6.62 9.72
CA LYS A 39 -2.42 -6.26 10.24
C LYS A 39 -3.36 -5.77 9.14
N TYR A 40 -2.84 -5.02 8.17
CA TYR A 40 -3.66 -4.25 7.24
C TYR A 40 -3.44 -4.57 5.76
N VAL A 41 -2.35 -5.24 5.40
CA VAL A 41 -1.99 -5.43 3.99
C VAL A 41 -2.05 -6.89 3.57
N ARG A 42 -1.29 -7.77 4.23
CA ARG A 42 -1.17 -9.17 3.81
C ARG A 42 -0.76 -10.10 4.95
N ASN A 43 -1.18 -11.34 4.85
CA ASN A 43 -0.64 -12.45 5.65
C ASN A 43 0.16 -13.41 4.76
N LYS A 44 0.41 -14.62 5.25
CA LYS A 44 1.18 -15.64 4.49
C LYS A 44 0.44 -16.13 3.24
N TYR A 45 -0.87 -16.07 3.23
CA TYR A 45 -1.72 -16.73 2.23
C TYR A 45 -2.43 -15.76 1.30
N GLU A 46 -2.78 -14.57 1.79
CA GLU A 46 -3.64 -13.63 1.11
C GLU A 46 -3.21 -12.16 1.30
N THR A 47 -3.54 -11.35 0.32
CA THR A 47 -3.44 -9.90 0.37
C THR A 47 -4.85 -9.32 0.49
N TYR A 48 -5.04 -8.42 1.46
CA TYR A 48 -6.32 -7.78 1.77
C TYR A 48 -6.21 -6.27 1.87
N GLY A 49 -5.07 -5.70 1.50
CA GLY A 49 -4.83 -4.26 1.48
C GLY A 49 -3.55 -3.89 0.75
N TYR A 50 -3.30 -2.61 0.64
CA TYR A 50 -2.09 -2.06 0.01
C TYR A 50 -1.73 -0.69 0.58
N ILE A 51 -0.45 -0.35 0.48
CA ILE A 51 0.06 0.98 0.79
C ILE A 51 -0.23 1.90 -0.41
N THR A 52 -0.73 3.10 -0.14
CA THR A 52 -1.04 4.12 -1.14
C THR A 52 -0.43 5.48 -0.78
N GLY A 53 -0.82 6.52 -1.48
CA GLY A 53 -0.40 7.89 -1.20
C GLY A 53 1.08 8.13 -1.45
N LEU A 54 1.63 9.08 -0.73
CA LEU A 54 3.04 9.48 -0.84
C LEU A 54 4.02 8.30 -0.68
N SER A 55 3.68 7.31 0.16
CA SER A 55 4.51 6.11 0.34
C SER A 55 4.69 5.32 -0.95
N PHE A 56 3.63 5.16 -1.74
CA PHE A 56 3.73 4.42 -2.99
C PHE A 56 4.35 5.26 -4.11
N VAL A 57 4.07 6.55 -4.16
CA VAL A 57 4.74 7.50 -5.09
C VAL A 57 6.26 7.49 -4.87
N ASN A 58 6.71 7.48 -3.60
CA ASN A 58 8.12 7.34 -3.24
C ASN A 58 8.69 5.97 -3.67
N GLN A 59 7.95 4.89 -3.44
CA GLN A 59 8.35 3.53 -3.85
C GLN A 59 8.54 3.41 -5.37
N LEU A 60 7.79 4.17 -6.17
CA LEU A 60 7.95 4.25 -7.63
C LEU A 60 9.12 5.14 -8.06
N GLY A 61 9.81 5.80 -7.13
CA GLY A 61 10.90 6.71 -7.42
C GLY A 61 10.46 8.07 -8.00
N LEU A 62 9.19 8.43 -7.86
CA LEU A 62 8.66 9.70 -8.36
C LEU A 62 8.94 10.88 -7.42
N THR A 63 9.31 10.61 -6.17
CA THR A 63 9.65 11.61 -5.16
C THR A 63 10.64 11.05 -4.15
N THR A 64 11.44 11.92 -3.55
CA THR A 64 12.32 11.60 -2.42
C THR A 64 11.68 11.86 -1.06
N GLN A 65 10.50 12.44 -1.02
CA GLN A 65 9.78 12.77 0.21
C GLN A 65 9.42 11.52 0.99
N MET A 66 9.72 11.53 2.29
CA MET A 66 9.33 10.47 3.21
C MET A 66 7.99 10.79 3.86
N PRO A 67 7.02 9.86 3.83
CA PRO A 67 5.71 10.11 4.40
C PRO A 67 5.76 10.09 5.93
N ALA A 68 5.26 11.15 6.57
CA ALA A 68 5.03 11.18 8.02
C ALA A 68 3.84 10.29 8.45
N VAL A 69 2.94 9.99 7.51
CA VAL A 69 1.75 9.15 7.70
C VAL A 69 1.72 8.11 6.60
N ILE A 70 1.69 6.83 6.96
CA ILE A 70 1.48 5.74 6.00
C ILE A 70 -0.01 5.65 5.69
N GLU A 71 -0.38 5.73 4.42
CA GLU A 71 -1.76 5.54 3.96
C GLU A 71 -1.95 4.10 3.46
N ILE A 72 -3.03 3.47 3.92
CA ILE A 72 -3.37 2.08 3.59
C ILE A 72 -4.83 2.00 3.18
N VAL A 73 -5.09 1.26 2.11
CA VAL A 73 -6.42 0.83 1.72
C VAL A 73 -6.54 -0.66 2.03
N THR A 74 -7.64 -1.08 2.68
CA THR A 74 -7.77 -2.48 3.13
C THR A 74 -9.23 -2.94 3.24
N ASN A 75 -9.45 -4.24 3.05
CA ASN A 75 -10.73 -4.90 3.27
C ASN A 75 -11.14 -4.94 4.75
N THR A 76 -10.17 -4.82 5.66
CA THR A 76 -10.42 -4.92 7.11
C THR A 76 -10.96 -3.62 7.71
N GLU A 77 -11.05 -2.54 6.93
CA GLU A 77 -11.63 -1.27 7.35
C GLU A 77 -13.09 -1.17 6.88
N ALA A 78 -13.99 -0.83 7.81
CA ALA A 78 -15.42 -0.72 7.52
C ALA A 78 -15.87 0.73 7.26
N THR A 79 -15.09 1.72 7.69
CA THR A 79 -15.42 3.15 7.64
C THR A 79 -14.67 3.87 6.51
N ASN A 80 -15.03 5.13 6.27
CA ASN A 80 -14.37 5.99 5.25
C ASN A 80 -12.94 6.40 5.61
N GLY A 81 -12.40 5.81 6.64
CA GLY A 81 -11.03 5.97 7.06
C GLY A 81 -10.87 6.52 8.47
N ARG A 82 -9.83 6.05 9.14
CA ARG A 82 -9.41 6.50 10.46
C ARG A 82 -7.90 6.54 10.56
N THR A 83 -7.41 7.28 11.52
CA THR A 83 -5.98 7.34 11.82
C THR A 83 -5.71 6.58 13.12
N VAL A 84 -4.68 5.75 13.10
CA VAL A 84 -4.21 4.97 14.24
C VAL A 84 -2.72 5.12 14.42
N MET A 85 -2.23 4.82 15.63
CA MET A 85 -0.81 4.66 15.90
C MET A 85 -0.47 3.17 15.93
N VAL A 86 0.60 2.77 15.28
CA VAL A 86 1.19 1.43 15.37
C VAL A 86 2.65 1.62 15.79
N GLY A 87 2.94 1.38 17.07
CA GLY A 87 4.18 1.84 17.68
C GLY A 87 4.31 3.36 17.54
N SER A 88 5.42 3.83 17.01
CA SER A 88 5.66 5.26 16.72
C SER A 88 5.11 5.73 15.38
N GLN A 89 4.59 4.80 14.53
CA GLN A 89 4.18 5.13 13.17
C GLN A 89 2.70 5.51 13.12
N LYS A 90 2.40 6.68 12.54
CA LYS A 90 1.04 7.12 12.23
C LYS A 90 0.55 6.48 10.93
N VAL A 91 -0.63 5.87 10.98
CA VAL A 91 -1.21 5.15 9.85
C VAL A 91 -2.63 5.64 9.60
N ARG A 92 -2.93 6.02 8.38
CA ARG A 92 -4.28 6.34 7.92
C ARG A 92 -4.83 5.15 7.14
N ILE A 93 -5.93 4.59 7.62
CA ILE A 93 -6.54 3.40 7.06
C ILE A 93 -7.83 3.80 6.37
N LYS A 94 -8.04 3.31 5.14
CA LYS A 94 -9.23 3.57 4.32
C LYS A 94 -9.85 2.23 3.89
N LYS A 95 -11.17 2.20 3.77
CA LYS A 95 -11.88 1.08 3.16
C LYS A 95 -11.59 1.02 1.66
N SER A 96 -11.42 -0.19 1.13
CA SER A 96 -11.31 -0.40 -0.31
C SER A 96 -12.68 -0.23 -0.99
N ALA A 97 -12.67 0.34 -2.19
CA ALA A 97 -13.87 0.47 -3.04
C ALA A 97 -14.32 -0.89 -3.60
N VAL A 98 -13.38 -1.78 -3.87
CA VAL A 98 -13.59 -3.16 -4.30
C VAL A 98 -12.76 -4.10 -3.43
N PRO A 99 -13.13 -5.38 -3.25
CA PRO A 99 -12.32 -6.31 -2.48
C PRO A 99 -10.90 -6.44 -3.02
N VAL A 100 -9.91 -6.20 -2.17
CA VAL A 100 -8.48 -6.39 -2.48
C VAL A 100 -8.16 -7.88 -2.42
N SER A 101 -7.40 -8.36 -3.39
CA SER A 101 -6.93 -9.74 -3.50
C SER A 101 -5.52 -9.79 -4.06
N ASN A 102 -4.91 -10.98 -4.08
CA ASN A 102 -3.61 -11.20 -4.71
C ASN A 102 -3.60 -10.84 -6.21
N ASN A 103 -4.75 -10.96 -6.89
CA ASN A 103 -4.86 -10.77 -8.33
C ASN A 103 -5.02 -9.30 -8.76
N ASN A 104 -5.55 -8.45 -7.87
CA ASN A 104 -5.91 -7.07 -8.24
C ASN A 104 -5.15 -5.99 -7.45
N VAL A 105 -4.42 -6.36 -6.41
CA VAL A 105 -3.79 -5.41 -5.48
C VAL A 105 -2.86 -4.42 -6.17
N GLU A 106 -2.04 -4.87 -7.10
CA GLU A 106 -1.07 -4.01 -7.81
C GLU A 106 -1.78 -3.04 -8.76
N LEU A 107 -2.88 -3.48 -9.38
CA LEU A 107 -3.70 -2.62 -10.23
C LEU A 107 -4.45 -1.56 -9.40
N LEU A 108 -5.06 -1.95 -8.29
CA LEU A 108 -5.71 -1.00 -7.37
C LEU A 108 -4.74 0.04 -6.84
N GLN A 109 -3.52 -0.38 -6.49
CA GLN A 109 -2.45 0.48 -6.04
C GLN A 109 -2.03 1.50 -7.13
N LEU A 110 -1.94 1.05 -8.39
CA LEU A 110 -1.69 1.91 -9.54
C LEU A 110 -2.82 2.94 -9.72
N LEU A 111 -4.09 2.50 -9.70
CA LEU A 111 -5.25 3.36 -9.92
C LEU A 111 -5.35 4.46 -8.85
N ASP A 112 -5.04 4.15 -7.60
CA ASP A 112 -4.98 5.14 -6.52
C ASP A 112 -3.79 6.09 -6.68
N CYS A 113 -2.66 5.58 -7.17
CA CYS A 113 -1.44 6.36 -7.33
C CYS A 113 -1.52 7.36 -8.47
N ILE A 114 -2.19 7.02 -9.57
CA ILE A 114 -2.14 7.79 -10.83
C ILE A 114 -2.57 9.25 -10.66
N VAL A 115 -3.57 9.52 -9.82
CA VAL A 115 -4.02 10.88 -9.50
C VAL A 115 -3.07 11.57 -8.52
N GLN A 116 -2.46 10.80 -7.62
CA GLN A 116 -1.57 11.33 -6.59
C GLN A 116 -0.14 11.56 -7.10
N ALA A 117 0.27 10.82 -8.11
CA ALA A 117 1.60 10.94 -8.70
C ALA A 117 1.88 12.38 -9.17
N GLU A 118 0.93 12.99 -9.87
CA GLU A 118 1.07 14.39 -10.33
C GLU A 118 1.22 15.39 -9.19
N LYS A 119 0.57 15.13 -8.06
CA LYS A 119 0.63 16.00 -6.87
C LYS A 119 1.96 15.90 -6.13
N TYR A 120 2.55 14.72 -6.07
CA TYR A 120 3.70 14.44 -5.20
C TYR A 120 5.00 14.22 -5.97
N THR A 121 4.96 14.07 -7.30
CA THR A 121 6.17 13.89 -8.11
C THR A 121 7.09 15.10 -8.03
N GLU A 122 8.39 14.84 -7.99
CA GLU A 122 9.46 15.83 -8.12
C GLU A 122 10.04 15.82 -9.54
N LEU A 123 9.55 14.91 -10.40
CA LEU A 123 9.94 14.73 -11.77
C LEU A 123 9.10 15.60 -12.71
N SER A 124 9.57 15.81 -13.94
CA SER A 124 8.75 16.39 -14.99
C SER A 124 7.54 15.50 -15.30
N LEU A 125 6.49 16.09 -15.90
CA LEU A 125 5.31 15.32 -16.32
C LEU A 125 5.68 14.15 -17.22
N LYS A 126 6.61 14.37 -18.17
CA LYS A 126 7.08 13.33 -19.09
C LYS A 126 7.72 12.16 -18.35
N GLU A 127 8.67 12.44 -17.46
CA GLU A 127 9.36 11.40 -16.67
C GLU A 127 8.37 10.65 -15.76
N THR A 128 7.40 11.36 -15.18
CA THR A 128 6.35 10.76 -14.36
C THR A 128 5.51 9.77 -15.18
N VAL A 129 5.06 10.19 -16.37
CA VAL A 129 4.28 9.35 -17.28
C VAL A 129 5.12 8.15 -17.76
N ASP A 130 6.37 8.36 -18.15
CA ASP A 130 7.27 7.28 -18.59
C ASP A 130 7.50 6.24 -17.48
N THR A 131 7.63 6.67 -16.22
CA THR A 131 7.74 5.80 -15.05
C THR A 131 6.47 4.97 -14.85
N MET A 132 5.30 5.60 -14.93
CA MET A 132 4.00 4.91 -14.78
C MET A 132 3.77 3.90 -15.91
N LEU A 133 4.07 4.25 -17.15
CA LEU A 133 3.99 3.34 -18.30
C LEU A 133 4.94 2.14 -18.14
N SER A 134 6.17 2.39 -17.69
CA SER A 134 7.14 1.33 -17.43
C SER A 134 6.64 0.36 -16.36
N TYR A 135 6.04 0.86 -15.28
CA TYR A 135 5.43 0.04 -14.24
C TYR A 135 4.30 -0.85 -14.81
N VAL A 136 3.38 -0.26 -15.61
CA VAL A 136 2.27 -1.00 -16.22
C VAL A 136 2.77 -2.11 -17.15
N ARG A 137 3.76 -1.81 -17.99
CA ARG A 137 4.39 -2.78 -18.90
C ARG A 137 5.05 -3.93 -18.15
N GLN A 138 5.73 -3.63 -17.06
CA GLN A 138 6.36 -4.64 -16.19
C GLN A 138 5.32 -5.56 -15.55
N LYS A 139 4.22 -4.99 -15.05
CA LYS A 139 3.15 -5.74 -14.37
C LYS A 139 2.26 -6.53 -15.31
N ARG A 140 2.18 -6.14 -16.58
CA ARG A 140 1.42 -6.83 -17.62
C ARG A 140 -0.08 -6.96 -17.32
N PHE A 141 -0.68 -5.91 -16.79
CA PHE A 141 -2.11 -5.89 -16.50
C PHE A 141 -2.97 -6.21 -17.72
N THR A 142 -4.13 -6.84 -17.48
CA THR A 142 -5.08 -7.20 -18.55
C THR A 142 -6.35 -6.34 -18.50
N LYS A 143 -7.09 -6.32 -19.61
CA LYS A 143 -8.38 -5.62 -19.70
C LYS A 143 -9.43 -6.26 -18.80
N GLU A 144 -9.35 -7.58 -18.60
CA GLU A 144 -10.22 -8.31 -17.67
C GLU A 144 -9.99 -7.83 -16.24
N GLN A 145 -8.73 -7.74 -15.80
CA GLN A 145 -8.40 -7.20 -14.48
C GLN A 145 -8.92 -5.77 -14.30
N LEU A 146 -8.78 -4.92 -15.33
CA LEU A 146 -9.30 -3.55 -15.29
C LEU A 146 -10.83 -3.52 -15.18
N SER A 147 -11.52 -4.41 -15.89
CA SER A 147 -12.97 -4.57 -15.82
C SER A 147 -13.44 -5.00 -14.43
N GLU A 148 -12.75 -5.96 -13.80
CA GLU A 148 -13.05 -6.44 -12.46
C GLU A 148 -12.97 -5.33 -11.39
N VAL A 149 -12.06 -4.37 -11.55
CA VAL A 149 -11.85 -3.27 -10.62
C VAL A 149 -12.49 -1.95 -11.07
N SER A 150 -13.33 -1.96 -12.09
CA SER A 150 -13.92 -0.75 -12.71
C SER A 150 -14.63 0.17 -11.70
N TYR A 151 -15.25 -0.39 -10.66
CA TYR A 151 -15.87 0.38 -9.58
C TYR A 151 -14.88 1.21 -8.72
N ALA A 152 -13.58 0.90 -8.78
CA ALA A 152 -12.55 1.70 -8.14
C ALA A 152 -12.12 2.91 -8.99
N ILE A 153 -12.52 2.96 -10.26
CA ILE A 153 -12.12 3.99 -11.20
C ILE A 153 -13.07 5.18 -11.11
N ASN A 154 -12.61 6.26 -10.52
CA ASN A 154 -13.32 7.54 -10.54
C ASN A 154 -12.98 8.35 -11.81
N GLY A 155 -13.72 9.46 -12.04
CA GLY A 155 -13.54 10.29 -13.23
C GLY A 155 -12.12 10.86 -13.39
N ALA A 156 -11.46 11.24 -12.30
CA ALA A 156 -10.10 11.74 -12.34
C ALA A 156 -9.09 10.66 -12.73
N THR A 157 -9.24 9.45 -12.17
CA THR A 157 -8.43 8.29 -12.54
C THR A 157 -8.64 7.91 -14.00
N ALA A 158 -9.91 7.84 -14.47
CA ALA A 158 -10.24 7.52 -15.86
C ALA A 158 -9.61 8.53 -16.85
N LYS A 159 -9.72 9.82 -16.53
CA LYS A 159 -9.09 10.89 -17.31
C LYS A 159 -7.59 10.68 -17.44
N LYS A 160 -6.89 10.42 -16.34
CA LYS A 160 -5.43 10.19 -16.33
C LYS A 160 -5.03 8.92 -17.08
N LEU A 161 -5.79 7.83 -16.99
CA LEU A 161 -5.53 6.61 -17.73
C LEU A 161 -5.50 6.86 -19.25
N ILE A 162 -6.38 7.74 -19.74
CA ILE A 162 -6.47 8.12 -21.16
C ILE A 162 -5.36 9.12 -21.52
N GLU A 163 -5.25 10.23 -20.78
CA GLU A 163 -4.28 11.31 -21.06
C GLU A 163 -2.83 10.83 -21.07
N TRP A 164 -2.49 9.90 -20.17
CA TRP A 164 -1.14 9.34 -20.05
C TRP A 164 -0.92 8.09 -20.93
N GLY A 165 -1.94 7.68 -21.70
CA GLY A 165 -1.86 6.52 -22.59
C GLY A 165 -1.80 5.17 -21.86
N ILE A 166 -1.97 5.15 -20.54
CA ILE A 166 -1.86 3.92 -19.72
C ILE A 166 -2.90 2.88 -20.12
N ILE A 167 -4.11 3.33 -20.51
CA ILE A 167 -5.20 2.43 -20.94
C ILE A 167 -4.82 1.54 -22.13
N TYR A 168 -3.90 1.99 -22.99
CA TYR A 168 -3.47 1.27 -24.19
C TYR A 168 -2.40 0.19 -23.90
N GLU A 169 -1.83 0.21 -22.70
CA GLU A 169 -0.83 -0.79 -22.27
C GLU A 169 -1.46 -2.05 -21.67
N PHE A 170 -2.77 -2.06 -21.44
CA PHE A 170 -3.48 -3.24 -20.95
C PHE A 170 -3.60 -4.30 -22.04
N ARG A 171 -3.22 -5.52 -21.71
CA ARG A 171 -3.25 -6.66 -22.63
C ARG A 171 -4.68 -7.17 -22.82
N SER A 172 -4.91 -7.74 -23.98
CA SER A 172 -6.12 -8.53 -24.27
C SER A 172 -6.02 -9.89 -23.63
#